data_f39c05d2cd160c2a7b96fa5787b56af7
#
_entry.id   f39c05d2cd160c2a7b96fa5787b56af7
#
_cell.length_a   1.000
_cell.length_b   1.000
_cell.length_c   1.000
_cell.angle_alpha   90.00
_cell.angle_beta   90.00
_cell.angle_gamma   90.00
#
_symmetry.space_group_name_H-M   'P 1'
#
loop_
_entity.id
_entity.type
_entity.pdbx_description
1 polymer ?
#
loop_
_entity_poly.entity_id
_entity_poly.type
_entity_poly.pdbx_seq_one_letter_code
_entity_poly.pdbx_strand_id
1 'polypeptide(L)'
;RISTRSTWDVAAAYHQALENYPSLRLGQNYQLESGLSLHWQAEHQTPATDSSTLLAGGMQNAFSSGFNWNITGREYLAVQTDLKQFKGQTGQNLGNGQTVTVDIGHYFDHQPSKNGIKLSTRIAQYQADDHPLDSKLSSLVPTHQAANTDFFIPQSYKQIGVYWQFGEAQPEVYQRSWRSFGELGVDVSDTSGFGYIGRLGFHGPVLGYDRLSLSMEQSQSGRDNGNQSKQFLLNYRLFY
;
A
#
# COMPACT_ATOMS: atom_id res chain seq x y z
N ARG A 1 -33.69 9.71 -2.82
CA ARG A 1 -33.10 8.57 -2.08
C ARG A 1 -31.64 8.48 -2.51
N ILE A 2 -30.73 8.76 -1.59
CA ILE A 2 -29.30 8.53 -1.83
C ILE A 2 -29.08 7.03 -1.64
N SER A 3 -28.85 6.28 -2.73
CA SER A 3 -28.45 4.88 -2.66
C SER A 3 -26.99 4.84 -2.22
N THR A 4 -26.76 4.42 -1.02
CA THR A 4 -25.43 4.24 -0.46
C THR A 4 -25.09 2.78 -0.44
N ARG A 5 -23.92 2.42 -0.99
CA ARG A 5 -23.36 1.07 -0.84
C ARG A 5 -22.26 1.11 0.21
N SER A 6 -22.36 0.22 1.18
CA SER A 6 -21.33 0.03 2.19
C SER A 6 -20.80 -1.40 2.07
N THR A 7 -19.48 -1.54 1.98
CA THR A 7 -18.81 -2.82 2.00
C THR A 7 -17.84 -2.88 3.19
N TRP A 8 -17.84 -3.99 3.89
CA TRP A 8 -16.93 -4.27 4.98
C TRP A 8 -15.86 -5.24 4.52
N ASP A 9 -14.62 -5.00 4.95
CA ASP A 9 -13.50 -5.90 4.77
C ASP A 9 -12.99 -6.31 6.15
N VAL A 10 -12.89 -7.61 6.38
CA VAL A 10 -12.36 -8.19 7.62
C VAL A 10 -11.37 -9.27 7.24
N ALA A 11 -10.15 -9.14 7.70
CA ALA A 11 -9.11 -10.14 7.48
C ALA A 11 -8.39 -10.45 8.79
N ALA A 12 -8.14 -11.74 9.02
CA ALA A 12 -7.29 -12.22 10.10
C ALA A 12 -6.21 -13.12 9.51
N ALA A 13 -4.99 -13.00 9.99
CA ALA A 13 -3.88 -13.83 9.55
C ALA A 13 -2.99 -14.21 10.73
N TYR A 14 -2.19 -15.25 10.53
CA TYR A 14 -1.16 -15.66 11.46
C TYR A 14 0.18 -15.64 10.76
N HIS A 15 1.13 -14.90 11.29
CA HIS A 15 2.44 -14.69 10.69
C HIS A 15 3.50 -15.52 11.41
N GLN A 16 4.37 -16.12 10.62
CA GLN A 16 5.56 -16.85 11.09
C GLN A 16 6.79 -16.10 10.61
N ALA A 17 7.51 -15.47 11.51
CA ALA A 17 8.68 -14.67 11.23
C ALA A 17 9.69 -14.78 12.39
N LEU A 18 10.31 -13.68 12.83
CA LEU A 18 11.20 -13.65 14.01
C LEU A 18 10.46 -14.11 15.28
N GLU A 19 9.21 -13.67 15.42
CA GLU A 19 8.23 -14.16 16.39
C GLU A 19 6.91 -14.47 15.67
N ASN A 20 6.13 -15.37 16.23
CA ASN A 20 4.83 -15.71 15.70
C ASN A 20 3.78 -14.74 16.28
N TYR A 21 2.95 -14.14 15.42
CA TYR A 21 1.91 -13.22 15.89
C TYR A 21 0.66 -13.26 15.02
N PRO A 22 -0.53 -13.05 15.64
CA PRO A 22 -1.77 -12.87 14.89
C PRO A 22 -1.88 -11.43 14.39
N SER A 23 -2.57 -11.22 13.29
CA SER A 23 -2.94 -9.90 12.80
C SER A 23 -4.41 -9.81 12.48
N LEU A 24 -4.96 -8.60 12.61
CA LEU A 24 -6.35 -8.30 12.29
C LEU A 24 -6.41 -7.03 11.44
N ARG A 25 -7.25 -7.05 10.42
CA ARG A 25 -7.61 -5.88 9.61
C ARG A 25 -9.12 -5.75 9.56
N LEU A 26 -9.60 -4.54 9.79
CA LEU A 26 -10.99 -4.16 9.66
C LEU A 26 -11.07 -2.90 8.79
N GLY A 27 -11.91 -2.91 7.77
CA GLY A 27 -12.10 -1.77 6.90
C GLY A 27 -13.55 -1.62 6.44
N GLN A 28 -13.87 -0.42 6.00
CA GLN A 28 -15.15 -0.11 5.40
C GLN A 28 -14.96 0.85 4.22
N ASN A 29 -15.63 0.54 3.13
CA ASN A 29 -15.76 1.44 2.00
C ASN A 29 -17.22 1.88 1.86
N TYR A 30 -17.44 3.17 1.74
CA TYR A 30 -18.74 3.82 1.67
C TYR A 30 -18.87 4.57 0.34
N GLN A 31 -19.69 4.09 -0.57
CA GLN A 31 -19.88 4.67 -1.89
C GLN A 31 -21.16 5.51 -1.94
N LEU A 32 -21.02 6.77 -2.33
CA LEU A 32 -22.10 7.71 -2.54
C LEU A 32 -22.45 7.82 -4.03
N GLU A 33 -23.71 8.12 -4.37
CA GLU A 33 -24.16 8.27 -5.77
C GLU A 33 -23.48 9.40 -6.54
N SER A 34 -22.91 10.37 -5.85
CA SER A 34 -22.17 11.50 -6.43
C SER A 34 -20.79 11.16 -7.00
N GLY A 35 -20.44 9.87 -7.09
CA GLY A 35 -19.10 9.45 -7.50
C GLY A 35 -18.04 9.62 -6.43
N LEU A 36 -18.45 9.95 -5.19
CA LEU A 36 -17.59 10.03 -4.01
C LEU A 36 -17.62 8.71 -3.26
N SER A 37 -16.46 8.17 -2.96
CA SER A 37 -16.30 7.05 -2.02
C SER A 37 -15.43 7.47 -0.86
N LEU A 38 -15.82 7.05 0.35
CA LEU A 38 -15.07 7.23 1.58
C LEU A 38 -14.60 5.86 2.05
N HIS A 39 -13.38 5.77 2.52
CA HIS A 39 -12.86 4.52 3.07
C HIS A 39 -12.08 4.78 4.35
N TRP A 40 -12.09 3.78 5.22
CA TRP A 40 -11.21 3.72 6.36
C TRP A 40 -10.81 2.27 6.62
N GLN A 41 -9.65 2.09 7.24
CA GLN A 41 -9.10 0.79 7.61
C GLN A 41 -8.34 0.92 8.93
N ALA A 42 -8.57 -0.03 9.83
CA ALA A 42 -7.79 -0.20 11.04
C ALA A 42 -7.05 -1.55 10.97
N GLU A 43 -5.79 -1.54 11.32
CA GLU A 43 -4.91 -2.71 11.33
C GLU A 43 -4.30 -2.89 12.71
N HIS A 44 -4.24 -4.13 13.16
CA HIS A 44 -3.60 -4.51 14.41
C HIS A 44 -2.57 -5.59 14.14
N GLN A 45 -1.32 -5.32 14.50
CA GLN A 45 -0.18 -6.23 14.36
C GLN A 45 -0.01 -6.78 12.93
N THR A 46 -0.23 -5.97 11.91
CA THR A 46 0.06 -6.36 10.52
C THR A 46 1.56 -6.21 10.22
N PRO A 47 2.12 -6.96 9.26
CA PRO A 47 3.50 -6.77 8.83
C PRO A 47 3.74 -5.34 8.38
N ALA A 48 4.77 -4.69 8.92
CA ALA A 48 5.14 -3.34 8.50
C ALA A 48 5.94 -3.40 7.19
N THR A 49 5.45 -2.70 6.16
CA THR A 49 6.01 -2.76 4.80
C THR A 49 6.63 -1.44 4.34
N ASP A 50 6.85 -0.49 5.26
CA ASP A 50 7.36 0.84 4.94
C ASP A 50 8.87 0.85 4.64
N SER A 51 9.60 -0.15 5.12
CA SER A 51 11.01 -0.38 4.77
C SER A 51 11.33 -1.88 4.79
N SER A 52 12.42 -2.26 4.15
CA SER A 52 12.92 -3.65 4.16
C SER A 52 13.31 -4.12 5.56
N THR A 53 13.83 -3.23 6.40
CA THR A 53 14.20 -3.51 7.78
C THR A 53 12.97 -3.76 8.66
N LEU A 54 11.93 -2.94 8.51
CA LEU A 54 10.63 -3.17 9.17
C LEU A 54 9.97 -4.46 8.71
N LEU A 55 10.04 -4.79 7.43
CA LEU A 55 9.49 -6.05 6.91
C LEU A 55 10.16 -7.26 7.56
N ALA A 56 11.45 -7.20 7.88
CA ALA A 56 12.20 -8.31 8.48
C ALA A 56 11.87 -8.52 9.97
N GLY A 57 11.68 -7.47 10.75
CA GLY A 57 11.53 -7.57 12.21
C GLY A 57 10.40 -6.75 12.82
N GLY A 58 9.64 -6.01 12.01
CA GLY A 58 8.60 -5.09 12.46
C GLY A 58 7.17 -5.58 12.21
N MET A 59 6.27 -5.06 12.99
CA MET A 59 4.82 -5.09 12.80
C MET A 59 4.26 -3.70 13.02
N GLN A 60 3.04 -3.45 12.57
CA GLN A 60 2.40 -2.15 12.74
C GLN A 60 0.97 -2.27 13.27
N ASN A 61 0.58 -1.27 14.05
CA ASN A 61 -0.82 -0.89 14.20
C ASN A 61 -1.03 0.33 13.31
N ALA A 62 -2.05 0.31 12.45
CA ALA A 62 -2.29 1.39 11.52
C ALA A 62 -3.75 1.79 11.47
N PHE A 63 -3.98 3.06 11.20
CA PHE A 63 -5.28 3.59 10.84
C PHE A 63 -5.13 4.39 9.55
N SER A 64 -5.88 4.00 8.54
CA SER A 64 -5.92 4.66 7.24
C SER A 64 -7.31 5.21 7.00
N SER A 65 -7.40 6.40 6.43
CA SER A 65 -8.67 6.97 5.98
C SER A 65 -8.45 7.78 4.71
N GLY A 66 -9.49 7.87 3.89
CA GLY A 66 -9.39 8.65 2.67
C GLY A 66 -10.70 8.73 1.91
N PHE A 67 -10.63 9.42 0.79
CA PHE A 67 -11.72 9.50 -0.15
C PHE A 67 -11.22 9.42 -1.60
N ASN A 68 -12.09 8.93 -2.49
CA ASN A 68 -11.94 9.01 -3.92
C ASN A 68 -13.17 9.72 -4.49
N TRP A 69 -12.94 10.76 -5.26
CA TRP A 69 -14.00 11.52 -5.91
C TRP A 69 -13.81 11.51 -7.43
N ASN A 70 -14.73 10.86 -8.13
CA ASN A 70 -14.83 10.96 -9.58
C ASN A 70 -15.55 12.27 -9.92
N ILE A 71 -14.79 13.31 -10.24
CA ILE A 71 -15.27 14.67 -10.51
C ILE A 71 -16.10 14.68 -11.77
N THR A 72 -15.60 14.00 -12.80
CA THR A 72 -16.29 13.76 -14.07
C THR A 72 -16.19 12.26 -14.39
N GLY A 73 -16.68 11.83 -15.56
CA GLY A 73 -16.48 10.45 -15.99
C GLY A 73 -15.02 10.09 -16.28
N ARG A 74 -14.11 11.06 -16.25
CA ARG A 74 -12.68 10.89 -16.59
C ARG A 74 -11.72 11.41 -15.52
N GLU A 75 -12.04 12.51 -14.85
CA GLU A 75 -11.18 13.09 -13.82
C GLU A 75 -11.53 12.57 -12.44
N TYR A 76 -10.51 12.28 -11.66
CA TYR A 76 -10.67 11.90 -10.25
C TYR A 76 -9.65 12.58 -9.35
N LEU A 77 -10.04 12.74 -8.10
CA LEU A 77 -9.20 13.14 -6.98
C LEU A 77 -9.27 12.07 -5.90
N ALA A 78 -8.13 11.61 -5.42
CA ALA A 78 -8.04 10.73 -4.28
C ALA A 78 -7.15 11.34 -3.21
N VAL A 79 -7.56 11.23 -1.96
CA VAL A 79 -6.75 11.63 -0.80
C VAL A 79 -6.75 10.49 0.19
N GLN A 80 -5.58 10.14 0.69
CA GLN A 80 -5.41 9.12 1.72
C GLN A 80 -4.49 9.64 2.80
N THR A 81 -4.82 9.33 4.05
CA THR A 81 -4.00 9.59 5.23
C THR A 81 -3.81 8.28 5.99
N ASP A 82 -2.56 7.98 6.35
CA ASP A 82 -2.19 6.81 7.15
C ASP A 82 -1.49 7.28 8.42
N LEU A 83 -1.92 6.74 9.55
CA LEU A 83 -1.30 6.90 10.86
C LEU A 83 -0.80 5.52 11.29
N LYS A 84 0.47 5.41 11.66
CA LYS A 84 1.11 4.14 11.96
C LYS A 84 1.88 4.19 13.26
N GLN A 85 1.80 3.12 14.03
CA GLN A 85 2.67 2.83 15.15
C GLN A 85 3.47 1.57 14.81
N PHE A 86 4.77 1.68 14.77
CA PHE A 86 5.67 0.57 14.49
C PHE A 86 6.11 -0.10 15.77
N LYS A 87 6.06 -1.42 15.77
CA LYS A 87 6.53 -2.27 16.86
C LYS A 87 7.45 -3.35 16.30
N GLY A 88 8.44 -3.74 17.07
CA GLY A 88 9.16 -4.99 16.82
C GLY A 88 8.23 -6.20 17.03
N GLN A 89 8.51 -7.30 16.37
CA GLN A 89 7.77 -8.56 16.58
C GLN A 89 7.88 -9.07 18.03
N THR A 90 8.84 -8.58 18.79
CA THR A 90 9.01 -8.80 20.23
C THR A 90 8.07 -7.95 21.11
N GLY A 91 7.30 -7.03 20.51
CA GLY A 91 6.40 -6.11 21.19
C GLY A 91 7.02 -4.75 21.55
N GLN A 92 8.33 -4.55 21.36
CA GLN A 92 9.00 -3.29 21.63
C GLN A 92 8.49 -2.19 20.67
N ASN A 93 8.20 -0.99 21.19
CA ASN A 93 7.91 0.17 20.33
C ASN A 93 9.17 0.57 19.56
N LEU A 94 9.02 0.83 18.27
CA LEU A 94 10.09 1.27 17.39
C LEU A 94 9.91 2.75 17.01
N GLY A 95 8.67 3.20 16.87
CA GLY A 95 8.37 4.58 16.48
C GLY A 95 6.99 4.72 15.83
N ASN A 96 6.78 5.89 15.22
CA ASN A 96 5.52 6.25 14.61
C ASN A 96 5.74 6.76 13.18
N GLY A 97 4.68 6.71 12.37
CA GLY A 97 4.67 7.24 11.02
C GLY A 97 3.34 7.86 10.66
N GLN A 98 3.37 8.91 9.86
CA GLN A 98 2.20 9.47 9.22
C GLN A 98 2.47 9.73 7.75
N THR A 99 1.48 9.44 6.90
CA THR A 99 1.60 9.65 5.47
C THR A 99 0.34 10.31 4.95
N VAL A 100 0.51 11.29 4.06
CA VAL A 100 -0.58 11.88 3.29
C VAL A 100 -0.25 11.69 1.82
N THR A 101 -1.19 11.14 1.06
CA THR A 101 -1.09 10.97 -0.39
C THR A 101 -2.26 11.68 -1.06
N VAL A 102 -1.96 12.45 -2.10
CA VAL A 102 -2.94 13.11 -2.95
C VAL A 102 -2.69 12.70 -4.39
N ASP A 103 -3.69 12.11 -5.02
CA ASP A 103 -3.66 11.68 -6.40
C ASP A 103 -4.70 12.47 -7.21
N ILE A 104 -4.28 13.02 -8.33
CA ILE A 104 -5.15 13.63 -9.35
C ILE A 104 -4.95 12.86 -10.63
N GLY A 105 -6.01 12.36 -11.24
CA GLY A 105 -5.89 11.55 -12.42
C GLY A 105 -6.92 11.87 -13.51
N HIS A 106 -6.54 11.50 -14.74
CA HIS A 106 -7.38 11.61 -15.93
C HIS A 106 -7.40 10.27 -16.68
N TYR A 107 -8.59 9.70 -16.89
CA TYR A 107 -8.79 8.52 -17.73
C TYR A 107 -8.98 8.93 -19.19
N PHE A 108 -8.23 8.31 -20.08
CA PHE A 108 -8.35 8.57 -21.53
C PHE A 108 -9.63 8.01 -22.11
N ASP A 109 -10.11 6.88 -21.57
CA ASP A 109 -11.32 6.20 -21.99
C ASP A 109 -12.41 6.27 -20.93
N HIS A 110 -13.67 6.22 -21.37
CA HIS A 110 -14.79 5.96 -20.46
C HIS A 110 -14.69 4.50 -19.99
N GLN A 111 -14.80 4.29 -18.69
CA GLN A 111 -14.69 2.94 -18.08
C GLN A 111 -15.25 1.82 -18.98
N PRO A 112 -14.58 0.62 -19.06
CA PRO A 112 -13.94 -0.07 -17.94
C PRO A 112 -12.40 -0.19 -17.99
N SER A 113 -11.71 0.42 -18.93
CA SER A 113 -10.28 0.16 -19.15
C SER A 113 -9.36 0.79 -18.10
N LYS A 114 -9.84 1.80 -17.37
CA LYS A 114 -9.05 2.61 -16.41
C LYS A 114 -7.66 2.99 -16.97
N ASN A 115 -7.58 3.23 -18.28
CA ASN A 115 -6.37 3.70 -18.93
C ASN A 115 -6.26 5.21 -18.74
N GLY A 116 -5.20 5.66 -18.09
CA GLY A 116 -5.09 7.07 -17.74
C GLY A 116 -3.75 7.46 -17.18
N ILE A 117 -3.61 8.74 -16.89
CA ILE A 117 -2.44 9.33 -16.26
C ILE A 117 -2.81 9.84 -14.87
N LYS A 118 -1.89 9.71 -13.93
CA LYS A 118 -2.02 10.12 -12.53
C LYS A 118 -0.84 10.97 -12.11
N LEU A 119 -1.11 12.13 -11.53
CA LEU A 119 -0.15 12.90 -10.74
C LEU A 119 -0.35 12.54 -9.27
N SER A 120 0.71 12.14 -8.59
CA SER A 120 0.70 11.75 -7.20
C SER A 120 1.67 12.59 -6.38
N THR A 121 1.22 13.08 -5.25
CA THR A 121 2.08 13.75 -4.25
C THR A 121 1.96 13.00 -2.95
N ARG A 122 3.10 12.72 -2.32
CA ARG A 122 3.17 12.00 -1.05
C ARG A 122 4.09 12.71 -0.08
N ILE A 123 3.62 12.87 1.15
CA ILE A 123 4.41 13.37 2.28
C ILE A 123 4.37 12.30 3.35
N ALA A 124 5.53 11.80 3.74
CA ALA A 124 5.70 10.80 4.79
C ALA A 124 6.60 11.36 5.88
N GLN A 125 6.16 11.27 7.10
CA GLN A 125 6.90 11.69 8.29
C GLN A 125 7.00 10.50 9.23
N TYR A 126 8.21 10.20 9.67
CA TYR A 126 8.52 9.10 10.56
C TYR A 126 9.36 9.61 11.73
N GLN A 127 9.12 9.01 12.90
CA GLN A 127 9.83 9.33 14.12
C GLN A 127 10.15 8.04 14.88
N ALA A 128 11.42 7.80 15.16
CA ALA A 128 11.87 6.70 15.99
C ALA A 128 11.70 7.04 17.48
N ASP A 129 11.55 6.03 18.31
CA ASP A 129 11.39 6.17 19.76
C ASP A 129 12.74 6.31 20.52
N ASP A 130 13.88 6.30 19.81
CA ASP A 130 15.24 6.46 20.34
C ASP A 130 15.55 5.61 21.58
N HIS A 131 15.31 4.30 21.45
CA HIS A 131 15.62 3.32 22.50
C HIS A 131 16.57 2.24 21.96
N PRO A 132 17.44 1.66 22.84
CA PRO A 132 18.21 0.49 22.46
C PRO A 132 17.27 -0.69 22.14
N LEU A 133 17.64 -1.47 21.13
CA LEU A 133 16.88 -2.65 20.71
C LEU A 133 17.05 -3.79 21.72
N ASP A 134 16.03 -4.61 21.84
CA ASP A 134 16.13 -5.88 22.55
C ASP A 134 17.08 -6.86 21.82
N SER A 135 17.44 -7.95 22.49
CA SER A 135 18.47 -8.89 22.00
C SER A 135 18.09 -9.57 20.68
N LYS A 136 16.79 -9.81 20.44
CA LYS A 136 16.32 -10.47 19.22
C LYS A 136 16.32 -9.51 18.02
N LEU A 137 15.81 -8.29 18.21
CA LEU A 137 15.85 -7.27 17.16
C LEU A 137 17.28 -6.82 16.87
N SER A 138 18.14 -6.73 17.89
CA SER A 138 19.55 -6.40 17.72
C SER A 138 20.28 -7.39 16.82
N SER A 139 19.88 -8.66 16.79
CA SER A 139 20.48 -9.69 15.94
C SER A 139 20.23 -9.45 14.43
N LEU A 140 19.24 -8.63 14.09
CA LEU A 140 18.93 -8.25 12.71
C LEU A 140 19.76 -7.04 12.24
N VAL A 141 20.43 -6.34 13.17
CA VAL A 141 21.24 -5.17 12.85
C VAL A 141 22.67 -5.60 12.51
N PRO A 142 23.22 -5.16 11.37
CA PRO A 142 24.61 -5.44 11.02
C PRO A 142 25.58 -4.93 12.09
N THR A 143 26.64 -5.68 12.38
CA THR A 143 27.60 -5.41 13.48
C THR A 143 28.31 -4.05 13.40
N HIS A 144 28.28 -3.39 12.25
CA HIS A 144 28.87 -2.06 12.03
C HIS A 144 27.89 -0.90 12.20
N GLN A 145 26.63 -1.19 12.57
CA GLN A 145 25.59 -0.18 12.80
C GLN A 145 25.16 -0.17 14.26
N ALA A 146 24.65 0.98 14.73
CA ALA A 146 24.11 1.08 16.06
C ALA A 146 22.80 0.29 16.21
N ALA A 147 22.71 -0.55 17.23
CA ALA A 147 21.52 -1.33 17.51
C ALA A 147 20.47 -0.48 18.26
N ASN A 148 19.89 0.48 17.57
CA ASN A 148 18.81 1.34 18.06
C ASN A 148 17.59 1.30 17.13
N THR A 149 16.48 1.87 17.57
CA THR A 149 15.20 1.88 16.85
C THR A 149 15.28 2.61 15.51
N ASP A 150 16.19 3.59 15.34
CA ASP A 150 16.38 4.33 14.07
C ASP A 150 16.73 3.42 12.90
N PHE A 151 17.35 2.27 13.16
CA PHE A 151 17.68 1.31 12.10
C PHE A 151 16.43 0.78 11.38
N PHE A 152 15.32 0.63 12.10
CA PHE A 152 14.09 0.08 11.54
C PHE A 152 13.20 1.15 10.91
N ILE A 153 13.23 2.38 11.43
CA ILE A 153 12.30 3.43 11.01
C ILE A 153 12.77 4.07 9.70
N PRO A 154 11.90 4.19 8.67
CA PRO A 154 12.24 4.85 7.43
C PRO A 154 12.56 6.33 7.63
N GLN A 155 13.30 6.92 6.72
CA GLN A 155 13.48 8.37 6.66
C GLN A 155 12.20 9.05 6.19
N SER A 156 11.91 10.22 6.75
CA SER A 156 10.83 11.09 6.29
C SER A 156 11.16 11.63 4.90
N TYR A 157 10.15 11.73 4.02
CA TYR A 157 10.34 12.19 2.64
C TYR A 157 9.11 12.89 2.08
N LYS A 158 9.34 13.69 1.04
CA LYS A 158 8.32 14.25 0.16
C LYS A 158 8.58 13.76 -1.25
N GLN A 159 7.55 13.34 -1.93
CA GLN A 159 7.63 12.74 -3.26
C GLN A 159 6.55 13.31 -4.16
N ILE A 160 6.89 13.55 -5.42
CA ILE A 160 5.95 13.87 -6.48
C ILE A 160 6.25 12.98 -7.68
N GLY A 161 5.23 12.46 -8.33
CA GLY A 161 5.41 11.55 -9.47
C GLY A 161 4.27 11.58 -10.47
N VAL A 162 4.56 11.14 -11.67
CA VAL A 162 3.61 10.96 -12.76
C VAL A 162 3.58 9.50 -13.16
N TYR A 163 2.37 8.94 -13.27
CA TYR A 163 2.15 7.52 -13.49
C TYR A 163 1.12 7.32 -14.59
N TRP A 164 1.43 6.46 -15.53
CA TRP A 164 0.46 5.91 -16.48
C TRP A 164 -0.06 4.58 -15.94
N GLN A 165 -1.36 4.44 -15.88
CA GLN A 165 -2.04 3.24 -15.40
C GLN A 165 -3.00 2.70 -16.45
N PHE A 166 -3.18 1.39 -16.49
CA PHE A 166 -4.16 0.74 -17.36
C PHE A 166 -4.71 -0.53 -16.70
N GLY A 167 -5.96 -0.83 -17.01
CA GLY A 167 -6.64 -1.96 -16.41
C GLY A 167 -6.88 -1.81 -14.91
N GLU A 168 -7.44 -2.81 -14.31
CA GLU A 168 -7.76 -2.87 -12.88
C GLU A 168 -7.19 -4.15 -12.28
N ALA A 169 -6.28 -4.02 -11.31
CA ALA A 169 -5.62 -5.17 -10.69
C ALA A 169 -6.61 -6.09 -9.94
N GLN A 170 -7.64 -5.51 -9.34
CA GLN A 170 -8.62 -6.23 -8.53
C GLN A 170 -10.05 -5.72 -8.81
N PRO A 171 -10.63 -6.05 -9.99
CA PRO A 171 -12.01 -5.65 -10.27
C PRO A 171 -12.97 -6.27 -9.24
N GLU A 172 -13.92 -5.46 -8.77
CA GLU A 172 -14.93 -5.91 -7.80
C GLU A 172 -15.92 -6.89 -8.41
N VAL A 173 -16.14 -6.78 -9.73
CA VAL A 173 -17.11 -7.59 -10.46
C VAL A 173 -16.41 -8.73 -11.17
N TYR A 174 -17.03 -9.91 -11.16
CA TYR A 174 -16.55 -11.06 -11.92
C TYR A 174 -16.46 -10.77 -13.42
N GLN A 175 -15.33 -11.13 -14.01
CA GLN A 175 -15.04 -10.96 -15.44
C GLN A 175 -14.70 -12.31 -16.07
N ARG A 176 -15.32 -12.61 -17.21
CA ARG A 176 -15.18 -13.90 -17.91
C ARG A 176 -13.93 -14.03 -18.78
N SER A 177 -13.16 -12.97 -18.91
CA SER A 177 -11.98 -12.93 -19.78
C SER A 177 -10.71 -12.54 -19.02
N TRP A 178 -9.59 -13.04 -19.49
CA TRP A 178 -8.29 -12.57 -19.02
C TRP A 178 -8.05 -11.14 -19.46
N ARG A 179 -7.55 -10.32 -18.55
CA ARG A 179 -7.22 -8.91 -18.81
C ARG A 179 -5.87 -8.57 -18.22
N SER A 180 -5.14 -7.71 -18.92
CA SER A 180 -3.92 -7.11 -18.42
C SER A 180 -4.22 -5.86 -17.61
N PHE A 181 -3.34 -5.59 -16.65
CA PHE A 181 -3.31 -4.34 -15.90
C PHE A 181 -1.87 -3.94 -15.62
N GLY A 182 -1.65 -2.67 -15.32
CA GLY A 182 -0.31 -2.22 -14.95
C GLY A 182 -0.25 -0.75 -14.61
N GLU A 183 0.94 -0.37 -14.15
CA GLU A 183 1.31 1.01 -13.85
C GLU A 183 2.78 1.22 -14.22
N LEU A 184 3.06 2.30 -14.92
CA LEU A 184 4.42 2.76 -15.24
C LEU A 184 4.53 4.20 -14.79
N GLY A 185 5.56 4.53 -14.04
CA GLY A 185 5.70 5.89 -13.54
C GLY A 185 7.12 6.26 -13.16
N VAL A 186 7.28 7.55 -13.00
CA VAL A 186 8.52 8.17 -12.52
C VAL A 186 8.17 9.16 -11.42
N ASP A 187 9.05 9.27 -10.45
CA ASP A 187 8.89 10.18 -9.33
C ASP A 187 10.22 10.84 -8.92
N VAL A 188 10.11 11.88 -8.13
CA VAL A 188 11.25 12.55 -7.50
C VAL A 188 10.94 12.71 -6.02
N SER A 189 11.90 12.34 -5.19
CA SER A 189 11.86 12.50 -3.74
C SER A 189 12.99 13.39 -3.27
N ASP A 190 12.75 14.12 -2.19
CA ASP A 190 13.77 14.99 -1.55
C ASP A 190 14.88 14.19 -0.86
N THR A 191 14.66 12.91 -0.56
CA THR A 191 15.66 12.06 0.11
C THR A 191 16.39 11.12 -0.85
N SER A 192 15.69 10.49 -1.79
CA SER A 192 16.25 9.45 -2.68
C SER A 192 16.49 9.95 -4.11
N GLY A 193 16.04 11.17 -4.45
CA GLY A 193 16.14 11.71 -5.80
C GLY A 193 15.14 11.06 -6.77
N PHE A 194 15.61 10.69 -7.95
CA PHE A 194 14.78 10.12 -9.01
C PHE A 194 14.41 8.66 -8.70
N GLY A 195 13.13 8.35 -8.88
CA GLY A 195 12.57 7.01 -8.71
C GLY A 195 11.73 6.57 -9.92
N TYR A 196 11.38 5.30 -9.95
CA TYR A 196 10.49 4.73 -10.96
C TYR A 196 9.68 3.57 -10.37
N ILE A 197 8.54 3.29 -11.00
CA ILE A 197 7.74 2.09 -10.78
C ILE A 197 7.34 1.47 -12.10
N GLY A 198 7.44 0.15 -12.18
CA GLY A 198 6.89 -0.65 -13.28
C GLY A 198 6.15 -1.83 -12.70
N ARG A 199 4.84 -1.87 -12.88
CA ARG A 199 3.98 -3.00 -12.52
C ARG A 199 3.26 -3.52 -13.75
N LEU A 200 3.30 -4.83 -13.94
CA LEU A 200 2.54 -5.52 -14.98
C LEU A 200 1.87 -6.75 -14.38
N GLY A 201 0.64 -7.02 -14.79
CA GLY A 201 -0.09 -8.18 -14.34
C GLY A 201 -1.22 -8.59 -15.27
N PHE A 202 -1.75 -9.76 -14.98
CA PHE A 202 -2.90 -10.34 -15.66
C PHE A 202 -3.84 -10.93 -14.63
N HIS A 203 -5.12 -10.85 -14.88
CA HIS A 203 -6.13 -11.55 -14.10
C HIS A 203 -7.20 -12.16 -15.00
N GLY A 204 -7.78 -13.24 -14.55
CA GLY A 204 -8.85 -13.93 -15.27
C GLY A 204 -9.36 -15.15 -14.54
N PRO A 205 -10.45 -15.78 -15.05
CA PRO A 205 -11.02 -16.98 -14.48
C PRO A 205 -10.12 -18.20 -14.76
N VAL A 206 -10.13 -19.17 -13.83
CA VAL A 206 -9.44 -20.46 -13.96
C VAL A 206 -10.41 -21.61 -13.95
N LEU A 207 -11.31 -21.67 -12.96
CA LEU A 207 -12.24 -22.80 -12.73
C LEU A 207 -13.73 -22.42 -12.80
N GLY A 208 -14.08 -21.17 -13.13
CA GLY A 208 -15.48 -20.73 -13.24
C GLY A 208 -15.74 -19.37 -12.65
N TYR A 209 -16.45 -19.27 -11.52
CA TYR A 209 -16.69 -18.00 -10.82
C TYR A 209 -15.55 -17.64 -9.87
N ASP A 210 -14.34 -17.72 -10.39
CA ASP A 210 -13.12 -17.41 -9.67
C ASP A 210 -12.26 -16.39 -10.42
N ARG A 211 -11.21 -15.93 -9.81
CA ARG A 211 -10.21 -15.09 -10.43
C ARG A 211 -8.83 -15.37 -9.86
N LEU A 212 -7.90 -15.70 -10.74
CA LEU A 212 -6.49 -15.69 -10.48
C LEU A 212 -5.92 -14.36 -10.98
N SER A 213 -5.12 -13.71 -10.18
CA SER A 213 -4.36 -12.51 -10.54
C SER A 213 -2.89 -12.76 -10.28
N LEU A 214 -2.07 -12.47 -11.29
CA LEU A 214 -0.61 -12.55 -11.24
C LEU A 214 -0.05 -11.18 -11.56
N SER A 215 0.87 -10.67 -10.77
CA SER A 215 1.57 -9.44 -11.10
C SER A 215 3.02 -9.46 -10.64
N MET A 216 3.83 -8.71 -11.37
CA MET A 216 5.23 -8.43 -11.06
C MET A 216 5.38 -6.91 -10.99
N GLU A 217 6.06 -6.45 -9.95
CA GLU A 217 6.40 -5.06 -9.73
C GLU A 217 7.90 -4.91 -9.53
N GLN A 218 8.46 -3.88 -10.11
CA GLN A 218 9.80 -3.40 -9.83
C GLN A 218 9.71 -1.89 -9.58
N SER A 219 10.27 -1.46 -8.47
CA SER A 219 10.26 -0.04 -8.09
C SER A 219 11.58 0.38 -7.45
N GLN A 220 11.87 1.66 -7.56
CA GLN A 220 12.88 2.36 -6.80
C GLN A 220 12.29 3.73 -6.45
N SER A 221 12.05 3.99 -5.20
CA SER A 221 11.34 5.20 -4.78
C SER A 221 11.82 5.69 -3.41
N GLY A 222 11.39 6.89 -3.01
CA GLY A 222 11.64 7.45 -1.69
C GLY A 222 11.18 6.58 -0.53
N ARG A 223 10.16 5.75 -0.76
CA ARG A 223 9.64 4.79 0.21
C ARG A 223 10.68 3.77 0.70
N ASP A 224 11.57 3.35 -0.19
CA ASP A 224 12.61 2.35 0.10
C ASP A 224 13.99 2.99 0.28
N ASN A 225 14.06 4.27 0.67
CA ASN A 225 15.32 5.03 0.78
C ASN A 225 16.18 4.95 -0.50
N GLY A 226 15.51 4.92 -1.67
CA GLY A 226 16.17 4.77 -2.96
C GLY A 226 16.59 3.33 -3.30
N ASN A 227 16.33 2.36 -2.46
CA ASN A 227 16.60 0.96 -2.75
C ASN A 227 15.63 0.41 -3.81
N GLN A 228 16.12 -0.54 -4.58
CA GLN A 228 15.30 -1.26 -5.56
C GLN A 228 14.49 -2.35 -4.89
N SER A 229 13.18 -2.36 -5.14
CA SER A 229 12.25 -3.40 -4.70
C SER A 229 11.76 -4.21 -5.89
N LYS A 230 11.63 -5.52 -5.71
CA LYS A 230 11.01 -6.43 -6.68
C LYS A 230 10.00 -7.29 -5.94
N GLN A 231 8.76 -7.31 -6.45
CA GLN A 231 7.67 -8.08 -5.85
C GLN A 231 6.98 -8.92 -6.91
N PHE A 232 6.61 -10.13 -6.52
CA PHE A 232 5.73 -10.99 -7.29
C PHE A 232 4.50 -11.30 -6.44
N LEU A 233 3.32 -11.01 -6.96
CA LEU A 233 2.06 -11.17 -6.26
C LEU A 233 1.17 -12.16 -7.01
N LEU A 234 0.65 -13.13 -6.26
CA LEU A 234 -0.37 -14.07 -6.70
C LEU A 234 -1.58 -13.91 -5.81
N ASN A 235 -2.75 -13.70 -6.42
CA ASN A 235 -4.00 -13.50 -5.71
C ASN A 235 -5.07 -14.41 -6.32
N TYR A 236 -5.82 -15.11 -5.47
CA TYR A 236 -6.94 -15.93 -5.90
C TYR A 236 -8.20 -15.55 -5.15
N ARG A 237 -9.29 -15.34 -5.88
CA ARG A 237 -10.58 -14.91 -5.32
C ARG A 237 -11.71 -15.74 -5.87
N LEU A 238 -12.61 -16.17 -4.99
CA LEU A 238 -13.90 -16.80 -5.35
C LEU A 238 -15.01 -15.75 -5.30
N PHE A 239 -15.93 -15.80 -6.27
CA PHE A 239 -17.15 -14.97 -6.29
C PHE A 239 -18.33 -15.88 -5.97
N TYR A 240 -19.17 -15.49 -5.02
CA TYR A 240 -20.35 -16.22 -4.57
C TYR A 240 -21.62 -15.54 -5.05
#